data_415c3f6e31de2785bc72b337b3b00933
#
_entry.id   415c3f6e31de2785bc72b337b3b00933
#
_cell.length_a   1.000
_cell.length_b   1.000
_cell.length_c   1.000
_cell.angle_alpha   90.00
_cell.angle_beta   90.00
_cell.angle_gamma   90.00
#
_symmetry.space_group_name_H-M   'P 1'
#
loop_
_entity.id
_entity.type
_entity.pdbx_description
1 polymer ?
#
loop_
_entity_poly.entity_id
_entity_poly.type
_entity_poly.pdbx_seq_one_letter_code
_entity_poly.pdbx_strand_id
1 'polypeptide(L)' 'MPGLTWDQTEDLALALYEKFPDLDPLKVRFTDLHKWVTELDEFGDDPKGSNEGKLEAIQMAWYEEWKDGQE' A
#
# COMPACT_ATOMS: atom_id res chain seq x y z
N MET A 1 0.27 20.39 -0.89
CA MET A 1 0.62 19.37 -1.92
C MET A 1 -0.42 18.28 -1.90
N PRO A 2 -0.88 17.83 -3.06
CA PRO A 2 -1.80 16.69 -3.06
C PRO A 2 -1.07 15.46 -2.55
N GLY A 3 -1.77 14.68 -1.73
CA GLY A 3 -1.23 13.43 -1.25
C GLY A 3 -1.33 12.32 -2.28
N LEU A 4 -0.91 11.15 -1.89
CA LEU A 4 -1.01 9.96 -2.75
C LEU A 4 -2.48 9.55 -2.89
N THR A 5 -2.82 9.03 -4.06
CA THR A 5 -4.16 8.56 -4.36
C THR A 5 -4.17 7.05 -4.56
N TRP A 6 -5.37 6.46 -4.56
CA TRP A 6 -5.52 5.02 -4.78
C TRP A 6 -4.95 4.54 -6.12
N ASP A 7 -4.84 5.42 -7.11
CA ASP A 7 -4.30 5.07 -8.41
C ASP A 7 -2.77 5.03 -8.44
N GLN A 8 -2.13 5.60 -7.43
CA GLN A 8 -0.67 5.62 -7.32
C GLN A 8 -0.17 4.38 -6.56
N THR A 9 -0.42 3.22 -7.13
CA THR A 9 -0.15 1.93 -6.47
C THR A 9 1.31 1.75 -6.09
N GLU A 10 2.24 2.14 -6.97
CA GLU A 10 3.66 1.97 -6.69
C GLU A 10 4.13 2.90 -5.57
N ASP A 11 3.64 4.13 -5.57
CA ASP A 11 4.00 5.09 -4.52
C ASP A 11 3.44 4.68 -3.16
N LEU A 12 2.20 4.17 -3.16
CA LEU A 12 1.59 3.65 -1.93
C LEU A 12 2.35 2.42 -1.43
N ALA A 13 2.75 1.55 -2.36
CA ALA A 13 3.51 0.36 -2.01
C ALA A 13 4.86 0.70 -1.39
N LEU A 14 5.55 1.69 -1.95
CA LEU A 14 6.83 2.15 -1.39
C LEU A 14 6.64 2.73 0.01
N ALA A 15 5.59 3.53 0.21
CA ALA A 15 5.29 4.10 1.52
C ALA A 15 5.01 3.00 2.55
N LEU A 16 4.26 1.98 2.15
CA LEU A 16 3.97 0.84 3.02
C LEU A 16 5.25 0.05 3.33
N TYR A 17 6.09 -0.16 2.33
CA TYR A 17 7.34 -0.88 2.53
C TYR A 17 8.26 -0.14 3.50
N GLU A 18 8.35 1.17 3.37
CA GLU A 18 9.16 1.98 4.28
C GLU A 18 8.64 1.92 5.71
N LYS A 19 7.33 1.83 5.87
CA LYS A 19 6.70 1.77 7.19
C LYS A 19 6.77 0.38 7.81
N PHE A 20 6.66 -0.66 6.99
CA PHE A 20 6.64 -2.05 7.43
C PHE A 20 7.66 -2.89 6.64
N PRO A 21 8.96 -2.62 6.78
CA PRO A 21 9.96 -3.27 5.92
C PRO A 21 10.10 -4.78 6.14
N ASP A 22 9.71 -5.27 7.30
CA ASP A 22 9.83 -6.69 7.64
C ASP A 22 8.54 -7.48 7.48
N LEU A 23 7.48 -6.82 7.04
CA LEU A 23 6.16 -7.46 6.93
C LEU A 23 5.95 -8.02 5.52
N ASP A 24 5.60 -9.32 5.46
CA ASP A 24 5.26 -9.98 4.20
C ASP A 24 3.89 -9.50 3.71
N PRO A 25 3.83 -8.78 2.58
CA PRO A 25 2.55 -8.23 2.10
C PRO A 25 1.50 -9.29 1.78
N LEU A 26 1.92 -10.50 1.42
CA LEU A 26 0.97 -11.56 1.09
C LEU A 26 0.21 -12.09 2.30
N LYS A 27 0.70 -11.78 3.50
CA LYS A 27 0.04 -12.16 4.75
C LYS A 27 -0.90 -11.08 5.27
N VAL A 28 -0.97 -9.95 4.60
CA VAL A 28 -1.78 -8.81 5.01
C VAL A 28 -3.20 -8.98 4.46
N ARG A 29 -4.19 -8.76 5.32
CA ARG A 29 -5.60 -8.79 4.91
C ARG A 29 -5.95 -7.47 4.24
N PHE A 30 -6.91 -7.50 3.32
CA PHE A 30 -7.34 -6.28 2.64
C PHE A 30 -7.90 -5.25 3.60
N THR A 31 -8.56 -5.68 4.67
CA THR A 31 -9.06 -4.75 5.69
C THR A 31 -7.92 -4.01 6.38
N ASP A 32 -6.85 -4.72 6.71
CA ASP A 32 -5.66 -4.11 7.31
C ASP A 32 -4.93 -3.24 6.31
N LEU A 33 -4.81 -3.70 5.08
CA LEU A 33 -4.16 -2.94 4.01
C LEU A 33 -4.87 -1.60 3.79
N HIS A 34 -6.19 -1.64 3.70
CA HIS A 34 -7.01 -0.43 3.54
C HIS A 34 -6.76 0.54 4.69
N LYS A 35 -6.79 0.03 5.92
CA LYS A 35 -6.57 0.84 7.10
C LYS A 35 -5.18 1.49 7.07
N TRP A 36 -4.16 0.72 6.77
CA TRP A 36 -2.80 1.23 6.79
C TRP A 36 -2.56 2.26 5.69
N VAL A 37 -3.13 2.07 4.51
CA VAL A 37 -3.03 3.04 3.43
C VAL A 37 -3.67 4.36 3.85
N THR A 38 -4.88 4.30 4.42
CA THR A 38 -5.59 5.52 4.84
C THR A 38 -4.91 6.22 6.01
N GLU A 39 -4.11 5.50 6.79
CA GLU A 39 -3.36 6.06 7.91
C GLU A 39 -2.01 6.65 7.51
N LEU A 40 -1.57 6.43 6.27
CA LEU A 40 -0.31 7.00 5.80
C LEU A 40 -0.41 8.53 5.77
N ASP A 41 0.62 9.20 6.25
CA ASP A 41 0.67 10.66 6.22
C ASP A 41 0.63 11.19 4.79
N GLU A 42 1.19 10.43 3.85
CA GLU A 42 1.25 10.80 2.44
C GLU A 42 -0.07 10.59 1.72
N PHE A 43 -1.01 9.84 2.30
CA PHE A 43 -2.28 9.52 1.63
C PHE A 43 -3.21 10.73 1.63
N GLY A 44 -3.67 11.12 0.46
CA GLY A 44 -4.52 12.30 0.31
C GLY A 44 -5.80 12.09 -0.48
N ASP A 45 -6.28 10.86 -0.53
CA ASP A 45 -7.49 10.53 -1.30
C ASP A 45 -8.62 10.12 -0.34
N ASP A 46 -9.81 9.90 -0.91
CA ASP A 46 -10.97 9.45 -0.15
C ASP A 46 -10.75 8.01 0.34
N PRO A 47 -10.82 7.77 1.66
CA PRO A 47 -10.67 6.40 2.18
C PRO A 47 -11.65 5.40 1.59
N LYS A 48 -12.79 5.87 1.10
CA LYS A 48 -13.82 5.03 0.50
C LYS A 48 -13.65 4.83 -1.01
N GLY A 49 -12.62 5.41 -1.59
CA GLY A 49 -12.40 5.37 -3.03
C GLY A 49 -11.71 4.10 -3.53
N SER A 50 -11.44 3.14 -2.66
CA SER A 50 -10.77 1.91 -3.04
C SER A 50 -11.78 0.81 -3.38
N ASN A 51 -11.27 -0.25 -4.02
CA ASN A 51 -12.00 -1.49 -4.23
C ASN A 51 -10.97 -2.64 -4.16
N GLU A 52 -11.46 -3.87 -4.25
CA GLU A 52 -10.57 -5.03 -4.15
C GLU A 52 -9.46 -5.02 -5.21
N GLY A 53 -9.79 -4.61 -6.44
CA GLY A 53 -8.80 -4.54 -7.50
C GLY A 53 -7.68 -3.57 -7.19
N LYS A 54 -8.00 -2.42 -6.62
CA LYS A 54 -6.99 -1.42 -6.23
C LYS A 54 -6.15 -1.91 -5.07
N LEU A 55 -6.78 -2.52 -4.08
CA LEU A 55 -6.06 -3.09 -2.93
C LEU A 55 -5.13 -4.21 -3.37
N GLU A 56 -5.60 -5.07 -4.27
CA GLU A 56 -4.78 -6.15 -4.81
C GLU A 56 -3.57 -5.59 -5.56
N ALA A 57 -3.77 -4.56 -6.38
CA ALA A 57 -2.67 -3.92 -7.11
C ALA A 57 -1.62 -3.34 -6.16
N ILE A 58 -2.07 -2.69 -5.09
CA ILE A 58 -1.17 -2.14 -4.07
C ILE A 58 -0.41 -3.27 -3.37
N GLN A 59 -1.12 -4.34 -3.01
CA GLN A 59 -0.51 -5.48 -2.34
C GLN A 59 0.58 -6.11 -3.22
N MET A 60 0.31 -6.29 -4.50
CA MET A 60 1.26 -6.89 -5.41
C MET A 60 2.47 -5.99 -5.63
N ALA A 61 2.26 -4.68 -5.77
CA ALA A 61 3.36 -3.73 -5.89
C ALA A 61 4.21 -3.71 -4.62
N TRP A 62 3.57 -3.75 -3.47
CA TRP A 62 4.28 -3.82 -2.17
C TRP A 62 5.06 -5.12 -2.06
N TYR A 63 4.47 -6.22 -2.47
CA TYR A 63 5.15 -7.51 -2.47
C TYR A 63 6.42 -7.48 -3.32
N GLU A 64 6.34 -6.88 -4.51
CA GLU A 64 7.50 -6.77 -5.39
C GLU A 64 8.64 -5.98 -4.72
N GLU A 65 8.30 -4.86 -4.08
CA GLU A 65 9.29 -4.05 -3.37
C GLU A 65 9.89 -4.82 -2.20
N TRP A 66 9.05 -5.50 -1.43
CA TRP A 66 9.50 -6.28 -0.28
C TRP A 66 10.40 -7.44 -0.72
N LYS A 67 9.99 -8.13 -1.77
CA LYS A 67 10.75 -9.25 -2.31
C LYS A 67 12.13 -8.82 -2.79
N ASP A 68 12.20 -7.70 -3.50
CA ASP A 68 13.47 -7.16 -3.96
C ASP A 68 14.38 -6.80 -2.78
N GLY A 69 13.80 -6.30 -1.71
CA GLY A 69 14.54 -5.96 -0.51
C GLY A 69 15.06 -7.16 0.28
N GLN A 70 14.52 -8.36 0.01
CA GLN A 70 14.95 -9.58 0.69
C GLN A 70 16.08 -10.32 -0.03
N GLU A 71 16.40 -9.91 -1.24
CA GLU A 71 17.47 -10.55 -2.03
C GLU A 71 18.85 -10.04 -1.69
#